data_3f54a87ed6c8c3b92f909a33624a9134
#
_entry.id   3f54a87ed6c8c3b92f909a33624a9134
#
_cell.length_a   1.000
_cell.length_b   1.000
_cell.length_c   1.000
_cell.angle_alpha   90.00
_cell.angle_beta   90.00
_cell.angle_gamma   90.00
#
_symmetry.space_group_name_H-M   'P 1'
#
loop_
_entity.id
_entity.type
_entity.pdbx_description
1 polymer ?
#
loop_
_entity_poly.entity_id
_entity_poly.type
_entity_poly.pdbx_seq_one_letter_code
_entity_poly.pdbx_strand_id
1 'polypeptide(L)'
;NFINKLLNSYDLNSKIIKREKNYTVYIKEAEKISDFLRVIKAFSAVMYFEDIRIYRDHKNMTNRLNNCEQANMDKVFMTANKQINDIEKLYELDMVDLLDEKLKTVIEYRMKYKESSLKELAEIMSFETGTEITKSGLNHRFRKIREILDNIENK
;
A
#
# COMPACT_ATOMS: atom_id res chain seq x y z
N ASN A 1 -27.01 -26.69 -24.64
CA ASN A 1 -26.35 -26.10 -25.81
C ASN A 1 -27.19 -25.05 -26.56
N PHE A 2 -28.51 -25.26 -26.66
CA PHE A 2 -29.41 -24.28 -27.27
C PHE A 2 -29.42 -22.96 -26.49
N ILE A 3 -29.59 -23.01 -25.15
CA ILE A 3 -29.63 -21.82 -24.28
C ILE A 3 -28.35 -20.99 -24.42
N ASN A 4 -27.20 -21.61 -24.44
CA ASN A 4 -25.92 -20.88 -24.59
C ASN A 4 -25.83 -20.16 -25.94
N LYS A 5 -26.24 -20.82 -27.03
CA LYS A 5 -26.29 -20.20 -28.36
C LYS A 5 -27.27 -19.03 -28.39
N LEU A 6 -28.46 -19.19 -27.79
CA LEU A 6 -29.46 -18.13 -27.69
C LEU A 6 -28.95 -16.94 -26.89
N LEU A 7 -28.37 -17.15 -25.72
CA LEU A 7 -27.82 -16.06 -24.92
C LEU A 7 -26.67 -15.33 -25.66
N ASN A 8 -25.83 -16.05 -26.36
CA ASN A 8 -24.72 -15.45 -27.10
C ASN A 8 -25.15 -14.75 -28.39
N SER A 9 -26.35 -15.06 -28.95
CA SER A 9 -26.95 -14.25 -30.03
C SER A 9 -27.36 -12.85 -29.56
N TYR A 10 -27.52 -12.64 -28.24
CA TYR A 10 -27.74 -11.34 -27.61
C TYR A 10 -26.43 -10.74 -27.02
N ASP A 11 -25.28 -11.24 -27.44
CA ASP A 11 -23.95 -10.79 -26.99
C ASP A 11 -23.76 -10.90 -25.47
N LEU A 12 -24.35 -11.90 -24.82
CA LEU A 12 -24.30 -12.06 -23.36
C LEU A 12 -23.11 -12.86 -22.86
N ASN A 13 -22.22 -13.30 -23.74
CA ASN A 13 -20.96 -13.99 -23.42
C ASN A 13 -21.13 -15.15 -22.41
N SER A 14 -22.23 -15.90 -22.57
CA SER A 14 -22.54 -17.03 -21.69
C SER A 14 -21.58 -18.21 -21.93
N LYS A 15 -21.27 -18.94 -20.88
CA LYS A 15 -20.37 -20.10 -20.87
C LYS A 15 -21.08 -21.33 -20.37
N ILE A 16 -20.60 -22.51 -20.77
CA ILE A 16 -21.14 -23.81 -20.34
C ILE A 16 -20.11 -24.52 -19.48
N ILE A 17 -20.54 -25.04 -18.33
CA ILE A 17 -19.77 -25.96 -17.51
C ILE A 17 -20.51 -27.29 -17.41
N LYS A 18 -19.82 -28.40 -17.62
CA LYS A 18 -20.36 -29.72 -17.33
C LYS A 18 -20.14 -30.02 -15.85
N ARG A 19 -21.22 -30.34 -15.14
CA ARG A 19 -21.18 -30.78 -13.74
C ARG A 19 -21.82 -32.16 -13.65
N GLU A 20 -21.00 -33.17 -13.39
CA GLU A 20 -21.44 -34.56 -13.27
C GLU A 20 -22.37 -35.00 -14.42
N LYS A 21 -23.70 -35.08 -14.19
CA LYS A 21 -24.71 -35.45 -15.13
C LYS A 21 -25.39 -34.28 -15.85
N ASN A 22 -25.12 -33.01 -15.43
CA ASN A 22 -25.83 -31.83 -15.90
C ASN A 22 -24.87 -30.80 -16.54
N TYR A 23 -25.46 -29.95 -17.41
CA TYR A 23 -24.78 -28.81 -17.96
C TYR A 23 -25.34 -27.51 -17.32
N THR A 24 -24.45 -26.65 -16.84
CA THR A 24 -24.81 -25.33 -16.30
C THR A 24 -24.39 -24.27 -17.31
N VAL A 25 -25.31 -23.41 -17.72
CA VAL A 25 -25.01 -22.20 -18.49
C VAL A 25 -24.94 -21.02 -17.52
N TYR A 26 -23.92 -20.19 -17.62
CA TYR A 26 -23.72 -19.05 -16.72
C TYR A 26 -23.16 -17.83 -17.46
N ILE A 27 -23.42 -16.65 -16.92
CA ILE A 27 -22.83 -15.37 -17.34
C ILE A 27 -21.94 -14.90 -16.19
N LYS A 28 -20.68 -14.53 -16.50
CA LYS A 28 -19.70 -14.14 -15.49
C LYS A 28 -19.57 -12.62 -15.35
N GLU A 29 -19.68 -11.91 -16.45
CA GLU A 29 -19.44 -10.47 -16.51
C GLU A 29 -20.65 -9.70 -15.97
N ALA A 30 -20.42 -8.81 -15.01
CA ALA A 30 -21.50 -8.07 -14.35
C ALA A 30 -22.36 -7.24 -15.33
N GLU A 31 -21.72 -6.62 -16.33
CA GLU A 31 -22.43 -5.89 -17.38
C GLU A 31 -23.37 -6.80 -18.19
N LYS A 32 -22.86 -7.97 -18.58
CA LYS A 32 -23.65 -8.95 -19.32
C LYS A 32 -24.79 -9.56 -18.49
N ILE A 33 -24.63 -9.62 -17.15
CA ILE A 33 -25.73 -9.98 -16.24
C ILE A 33 -26.83 -8.90 -16.27
N SER A 34 -26.44 -7.62 -16.18
CA SER A 34 -27.39 -6.50 -16.28
C SER A 34 -28.08 -6.50 -17.65
N ASP A 35 -27.37 -6.74 -18.75
CA ASP A 35 -27.91 -6.83 -20.09
C ASP A 35 -28.89 -8.00 -20.20
N PHE A 36 -28.54 -9.16 -19.65
CA PHE A 36 -29.48 -10.30 -19.60
C PHE A 36 -30.76 -9.95 -18.86
N LEU A 37 -30.67 -9.31 -17.68
CA LEU A 37 -31.84 -8.91 -16.90
C LEU A 37 -32.73 -7.90 -17.67
N ARG A 38 -32.12 -7.01 -18.47
CA ARG A 38 -32.85 -6.08 -19.34
C ARG A 38 -33.56 -6.80 -20.49
N VAL A 39 -32.88 -7.77 -21.12
CA VAL A 39 -33.46 -8.58 -22.22
C VAL A 39 -34.71 -9.31 -21.75
N ILE A 40 -34.69 -9.87 -20.54
CA ILE A 40 -35.86 -10.55 -19.97
C ILE A 40 -36.84 -9.57 -19.28
N LYS A 41 -36.63 -8.27 -19.40
CA LYS A 41 -37.47 -7.19 -18.83
C LYS A 41 -37.63 -7.25 -17.30
N ALA A 42 -36.65 -7.82 -16.60
CA ALA A 42 -36.61 -7.90 -15.14
C ALA A 42 -36.06 -6.61 -14.53
N PHE A 43 -36.68 -5.46 -14.76
CA PHE A 43 -36.15 -4.13 -14.41
C PHE A 43 -35.89 -3.94 -12.91
N SER A 44 -36.76 -4.47 -12.05
CA SER A 44 -36.53 -4.43 -10.59
C SER A 44 -35.27 -5.19 -10.19
N ALA A 45 -34.97 -6.31 -10.85
CA ALA A 45 -33.74 -7.07 -10.62
C ALA A 45 -32.53 -6.35 -11.16
N VAL A 46 -32.65 -5.59 -12.26
CA VAL A 46 -31.54 -4.72 -12.75
C VAL A 46 -31.18 -3.70 -11.69
N MET A 47 -32.15 -2.96 -11.16
CA MET A 47 -31.90 -1.92 -10.13
C MET A 47 -31.23 -2.52 -8.91
N TYR A 48 -31.76 -3.61 -8.36
CA TYR A 48 -31.19 -4.30 -7.21
C TYR A 48 -29.77 -4.82 -7.47
N PHE A 49 -29.51 -5.36 -8.64
CA PHE A 49 -28.19 -5.86 -9.03
C PHE A 49 -27.17 -4.74 -9.15
N GLU A 50 -27.53 -3.61 -9.75
CA GLU A 50 -26.64 -2.43 -9.85
C GLU A 50 -26.35 -1.82 -8.48
N ASP A 51 -27.33 -1.74 -7.58
CA ASP A 51 -27.12 -1.25 -6.21
C ASP A 51 -26.10 -2.13 -5.46
N ILE A 52 -26.22 -3.46 -5.56
CA ILE A 52 -25.25 -4.39 -4.97
C ILE A 52 -23.87 -4.20 -5.60
N ARG A 53 -23.80 -3.98 -6.90
CA ARG A 53 -22.55 -3.77 -7.63
C ARG A 53 -21.85 -2.50 -7.15
N ILE A 54 -22.55 -1.38 -7.09
CA ILE A 54 -22.04 -0.10 -6.57
C ILE A 54 -21.53 -0.27 -5.14
N TYR A 55 -22.31 -0.90 -4.27
CA TYR A 55 -21.92 -1.13 -2.89
C TYR A 55 -20.62 -1.97 -2.77
N ARG A 56 -20.50 -3.05 -3.55
CA ARG A 56 -19.29 -3.89 -3.58
C ARG A 56 -18.07 -3.13 -4.08
N ASP A 57 -18.23 -2.35 -5.14
CA ASP A 57 -17.14 -1.57 -5.71
C ASP A 57 -16.65 -0.50 -4.72
N HIS A 58 -17.57 0.20 -4.05
CA HIS A 58 -17.23 1.14 -2.99
C HIS A 58 -16.49 0.45 -1.83
N LYS A 59 -16.99 -0.69 -1.36
CA LYS A 59 -16.34 -1.46 -0.29
C LYS A 59 -14.94 -1.94 -0.69
N ASN A 60 -14.79 -2.43 -1.91
CA ASN A 60 -13.49 -2.88 -2.43
C ASN A 60 -12.51 -1.71 -2.55
N MET A 61 -12.96 -0.55 -3.02
CA MET A 61 -12.15 0.67 -3.09
C MET A 61 -11.69 1.10 -1.70
N THR A 62 -12.60 1.16 -0.73
CA THR A 62 -12.27 1.52 0.67
C THR A 62 -11.26 0.55 1.27
N ASN A 63 -11.45 -0.76 1.07
CA ASN A 63 -10.50 -1.76 1.56
C ASN A 63 -9.11 -1.60 0.93
N ARG A 64 -9.03 -1.28 -0.37
CA ARG A 64 -7.76 -1.02 -1.06
C ARG A 64 -7.04 0.21 -0.52
N LEU A 65 -7.79 1.28 -0.26
CA LEU A 65 -7.24 2.51 0.34
C LEU A 65 -6.69 2.22 1.74
N ASN A 66 -7.48 1.57 2.61
CA ASN A 66 -7.04 1.22 3.96
C ASN A 66 -5.79 0.33 3.95
N ASN A 67 -5.75 -0.69 3.08
CA ASN A 67 -4.58 -1.55 2.95
C ASN A 67 -3.34 -0.79 2.46
N CYS A 68 -3.52 0.19 1.55
CA CYS A 68 -2.43 1.03 1.06
C CYS A 68 -1.89 1.94 2.17
N GLU A 69 -2.77 2.58 2.93
CA GLU A 69 -2.41 3.42 4.08
C GLU A 69 -1.68 2.61 5.15
N GLN A 70 -2.22 1.44 5.52
CA GLN A 70 -1.58 0.55 6.48
C GLN A 70 -0.18 0.13 6.02
N ALA A 71 -0.03 -0.30 4.76
CA ALA A 71 1.27 -0.69 4.22
C ALA A 71 2.28 0.47 4.18
N ASN A 72 1.82 1.72 3.99
CA ASN A 72 2.65 2.90 4.08
C ASN A 72 3.09 3.18 5.51
N MET A 73 2.18 3.07 6.48
CA MET A 73 2.50 3.22 7.91
C MET A 73 3.51 2.16 8.37
N ASP A 74 3.30 0.90 8.00
CA ASP A 74 4.21 -0.20 8.33
C ASP A 74 5.63 0.06 7.78
N LYS A 75 5.75 0.55 6.55
CA LYS A 75 7.06 0.91 5.96
C LYS A 75 7.73 2.06 6.70
N VAL A 76 6.98 3.07 7.11
CA VAL A 76 7.50 4.19 7.92
C VAL A 76 8.04 3.66 9.24
N PHE A 77 7.24 2.86 9.95
CA PHE A 77 7.59 2.28 11.23
C PHE A 77 8.83 1.37 11.14
N MET A 78 8.86 0.45 10.17
CA MET A 78 10.03 -0.42 9.95
C MET A 78 11.30 0.37 9.63
N THR A 79 11.18 1.43 8.83
CA THR A 79 12.32 2.30 8.49
C THR A 79 12.82 3.05 9.70
N ALA A 80 11.93 3.63 10.50
CA ALA A 80 12.26 4.35 11.71
C ALA A 80 12.95 3.43 12.72
N ASN A 81 12.39 2.25 13.00
CA ASN A 81 12.98 1.28 13.92
C ASN A 81 14.36 0.82 13.47
N LYS A 82 14.55 0.57 12.17
CA LYS A 82 15.87 0.20 11.66
C LYS A 82 16.89 1.31 11.91
N GLN A 83 16.52 2.56 11.68
CA GLN A 83 17.39 3.72 11.94
C GLN A 83 17.71 3.87 13.42
N ILE A 84 16.71 3.68 14.30
CA ILE A 84 16.89 3.72 15.76
C ILE A 84 17.84 2.61 16.21
N ASN A 85 17.66 1.38 15.75
CA ASN A 85 18.55 0.28 16.09
C ASN A 85 19.99 0.52 15.62
N ASP A 86 20.19 1.08 14.43
CA ASP A 86 21.51 1.44 13.93
C ASP A 86 22.17 2.54 14.81
N ILE A 87 21.36 3.49 15.29
CA ILE A 87 21.81 4.56 16.20
C ILE A 87 22.16 4.00 17.60
N GLU A 88 21.31 3.13 18.16
CA GLU A 88 21.53 2.50 19.46
C GLU A 88 22.84 1.72 19.48
N LYS A 89 23.15 0.98 18.41
CA LYS A 89 24.43 0.29 18.25
C LYS A 89 25.62 1.26 18.22
N LEU A 90 25.49 2.42 17.57
CA LEU A 90 26.54 3.43 17.57
C LEU A 90 26.78 4.02 18.97
N TYR A 91 25.74 4.17 19.79
CA TYR A 91 25.88 4.55 21.20
C TYR A 91 26.58 3.46 22.02
N GLU A 92 26.21 2.19 21.83
CA GLU A 92 26.83 1.04 22.51
C GLU A 92 28.35 0.92 22.20
N LEU A 93 28.75 1.36 21.01
CA LEU A 93 30.15 1.34 20.55
C LEU A 93 30.90 2.64 20.85
N ASP A 94 30.29 3.61 21.55
CA ASP A 94 30.86 4.94 21.86
C ASP A 94 31.34 5.71 20.60
N MET A 95 30.70 5.47 19.44
CA MET A 95 31.10 6.02 18.15
C MET A 95 30.40 7.32 17.78
N VAL A 96 29.32 7.69 18.47
CA VAL A 96 28.49 8.87 18.13
C VAL A 96 29.31 10.16 18.21
N ASP A 97 30.21 10.29 19.21
CA ASP A 97 31.02 11.47 19.39
C ASP A 97 32.09 11.69 18.30
N LEU A 98 32.39 10.64 17.53
CA LEU A 98 33.36 10.70 16.42
C LEU A 98 32.71 11.09 15.09
N LEU A 99 31.38 11.18 15.04
CA LEU A 99 30.63 11.54 13.82
C LEU A 99 30.70 13.06 13.57
N ASP A 100 30.49 13.44 12.31
CA ASP A 100 30.32 14.85 11.95
C ASP A 100 29.02 15.44 12.55
N GLU A 101 29.00 16.75 12.80
CA GLU A 101 27.89 17.46 13.44
C GLU A 101 26.58 17.28 12.71
N LYS A 102 26.61 17.12 11.38
CA LYS A 102 25.39 16.90 10.56
C LYS A 102 24.77 15.53 10.83
N LEU A 103 25.58 14.52 11.11
CA LEU A 103 25.12 13.18 11.46
C LEU A 103 24.63 13.15 12.92
N LYS A 104 25.36 13.80 13.86
CA LYS A 104 24.91 13.93 15.25
C LYS A 104 23.53 14.57 15.35
N THR A 105 23.32 15.69 14.66
CA THR A 105 22.03 16.36 14.62
C THR A 105 20.90 15.42 14.12
N VAL A 106 21.14 14.66 13.05
CA VAL A 106 20.13 13.72 12.55
C VAL A 106 19.84 12.60 13.56
N ILE A 107 20.84 12.11 14.26
CA ILE A 107 20.71 11.12 15.33
C ILE A 107 19.82 11.67 16.46
N GLU A 108 20.11 12.87 16.96
CA GLU A 108 19.34 13.52 18.02
C GLU A 108 17.87 13.69 17.64
N TYR A 109 17.60 14.20 16.44
CA TYR A 109 16.23 14.38 15.96
C TYR A 109 15.50 13.07 15.76
N ARG A 110 16.15 12.01 15.27
CA ARG A 110 15.52 10.69 15.15
C ARG A 110 15.20 10.09 16.51
N MET A 111 16.09 10.23 17.48
CA MET A 111 15.85 9.73 18.83
C MET A 111 14.75 10.52 19.57
N LYS A 112 14.63 11.82 19.29
CA LYS A 112 13.55 12.68 19.80
C LYS A 112 12.19 12.38 19.15
N TYR A 113 12.17 12.11 17.84
CA TYR A 113 10.95 11.89 17.03
C TYR A 113 10.94 10.49 16.43
N LYS A 114 10.86 9.47 17.28
CA LYS A 114 11.04 8.05 16.92
C LYS A 114 10.06 7.54 15.87
N GLU A 115 8.80 7.98 15.92
CA GLU A 115 7.73 7.48 15.07
C GLU A 115 7.52 8.28 13.77
N SER A 116 8.20 9.43 13.65
CA SER A 116 8.02 10.31 12.49
C SER A 116 8.52 9.66 11.20
N SER A 117 7.80 9.88 10.12
CA SER A 117 8.30 9.56 8.77
C SER A 117 9.51 10.43 8.42
N LEU A 118 10.31 10.00 7.45
CA LEU A 118 11.44 10.82 6.97
C LEU A 118 11.00 12.19 6.41
N LYS A 119 9.77 12.30 5.92
CA LYS A 119 9.23 13.57 5.43
C LYS A 119 8.94 14.51 6.59
N GLU A 120 8.21 14.05 7.59
CA GLU A 120 7.91 14.82 8.81
C GLU A 120 9.18 15.20 9.55
N LEU A 121 10.13 14.29 9.68
CA LEU A 121 11.42 14.57 10.30
C LEU A 121 12.18 15.68 9.55
N ALA A 122 12.16 15.67 8.22
CA ALA A 122 12.79 16.71 7.40
C ALA A 122 12.09 18.07 7.60
N GLU A 123 10.77 18.09 7.67
CA GLU A 123 9.99 19.31 7.94
C GLU A 123 10.27 19.88 9.32
N ILE A 124 10.28 19.04 10.37
CA ILE A 124 10.62 19.43 11.76
C ILE A 124 12.03 19.99 11.83
N MET A 125 13.00 19.26 11.28
CA MET A 125 14.40 19.71 11.30
C MET A 125 14.59 21.02 10.53
N SER A 126 13.93 21.17 9.37
CA SER A 126 14.00 22.41 8.60
C SER A 126 13.44 23.60 9.37
N PHE A 127 12.33 23.40 10.06
CA PHE A 127 11.69 24.42 10.87
C PHE A 127 12.55 24.81 12.10
N GLU A 128 13.06 23.83 12.86
CA GLU A 128 13.82 24.10 14.10
C GLU A 128 15.24 24.61 13.80
N THR A 129 15.88 24.19 12.71
CA THR A 129 17.25 24.60 12.38
C THR A 129 17.34 25.82 11.46
N GLY A 130 16.22 26.25 10.86
CA GLY A 130 16.17 27.32 9.86
C GLY A 130 16.90 26.99 8.55
N THR A 131 17.24 25.71 8.31
CA THR A 131 17.98 25.25 7.12
C THR A 131 17.11 24.27 6.35
N GLU A 132 17.00 24.41 5.04
CA GLU A 132 16.23 23.49 4.23
C GLU A 132 16.84 22.07 4.25
N ILE A 133 16.09 21.13 4.78
CA ILE A 133 16.47 19.71 4.86
C ILE A 133 15.43 18.89 4.11
N THR A 134 15.90 18.15 3.12
CA THR A 134 15.00 17.31 2.30
C THR A 134 14.98 15.87 2.81
N LYS A 135 13.85 15.17 2.54
CA LYS A 135 13.73 13.72 2.78
C LYS A 135 14.89 12.93 2.15
N SER A 136 15.31 13.31 0.94
CA SER A 136 16.43 12.66 0.25
C SER A 136 17.76 12.89 0.98
N GLY A 137 18.00 14.11 1.46
CA GLY A 137 19.16 14.46 2.25
C GLY A 137 19.24 13.67 3.56
N LEU A 138 18.10 13.54 4.27
CA LEU A 138 18.02 12.69 5.46
C LEU A 138 18.30 11.23 5.16
N ASN A 139 17.69 10.70 4.11
CA ASN A 139 17.91 9.31 3.73
C ASN A 139 19.39 9.03 3.39
N HIS A 140 20.07 9.97 2.73
CA HIS A 140 21.52 9.88 2.48
C HIS A 140 22.32 9.86 3.78
N ARG A 141 21.98 10.69 4.76
CA ARG A 141 22.68 10.74 6.07
C ARG A 141 22.47 9.44 6.85
N PHE A 142 21.25 8.88 6.90
CA PHE A 142 21.01 7.59 7.54
C PHE A 142 21.72 6.44 6.84
N ARG A 143 21.84 6.47 5.50
CA ARG A 143 22.64 5.49 4.78
C ARG A 143 24.12 5.58 5.14
N LYS A 144 24.66 6.80 5.27
CA LYS A 144 26.05 6.99 5.72
C LYS A 144 26.28 6.50 7.14
N ILE A 145 25.33 6.73 8.06
CA ILE A 145 25.37 6.18 9.42
C ILE A 145 25.46 4.66 9.37
N ARG A 146 24.66 4.01 8.56
CA ARG A 146 24.69 2.57 8.39
C ARG A 146 26.00 2.06 7.79
N GLU A 147 26.51 2.71 6.76
CA GLU A 147 27.81 2.37 6.15
C GLU A 147 28.96 2.46 7.17
N ILE A 148 28.93 3.44 8.07
CA ILE A 148 29.91 3.56 9.17
C ILE A 148 29.79 2.37 10.12
N LEU A 149 28.57 2.02 10.54
CA LEU A 149 28.32 0.88 11.41
C LEU A 149 28.78 -0.44 10.78
N ASP A 150 28.39 -0.69 9.53
CA ASP A 150 28.78 -1.90 8.79
C ASP A 150 30.31 -2.02 8.66
N ASN A 151 31.04 -0.93 8.49
CA ASN A 151 32.53 -0.90 8.44
C ASN A 151 33.18 -1.19 9.79
N ILE A 152 32.50 -0.93 10.90
CA ILE A 152 33.00 -1.23 12.25
C ILE A 152 32.75 -2.71 12.57
N GLU A 153 31.55 -3.22 12.26
CA GLU A 153 31.19 -4.61 12.53
C GLU A 153 31.99 -5.62 11.68
N ASN A 154 32.54 -5.21 10.53
CA ASN A 154 33.35 -6.06 9.63
C ASN A 154 34.85 -5.98 9.86
N LYS A 155 35.33 -5.30 10.91
CA LYS A 155 36.73 -5.25 11.32
C LYS A 155 36.99 -6.10 12.54
#